data_0c7e61603105b175d33812dc29fd7ad0
#
_entry.id   0c7e61603105b175d33812dc29fd7ad0
#
_cell.length_a   1.000
_cell.length_b   1.000
_cell.length_c   1.000
_cell.angle_alpha   90.00
_cell.angle_beta   90.00
_cell.angle_gamma   90.00
#
_symmetry.space_group_name_H-M   'P 1'
#
loop_
_entity.id
_entity.type
_entity.pdbx_description
1 polymer ?
#
loop_
_entity_poly.entity_id
_entity_poly.type
_entity_poly.pdbx_seq_one_letter_code
_entity_poly.pdbx_strand_id
1 'polypeptide(L)'
;MVFEFVDGGAEDERTLRANEADFAALRLVPRALVDVSNIDTKVKLFDQEMPSPVVFGPAGLAGLLHAGGECEVARGAARTGTVYTLSTGSSRSIEQVAEAGGGPLWFQLYLWKDRGLITSLIERAKAAGYQALCLTVDVPAIGNRERDARNGMAIPPRLTPTNIADMARHPRWLLRVLLRSYITYGNLVDPASLREPDLRDTLRSLLGLFGRTGADENAMVRMGEYVDRKLNNPGSNWDDLSWLRRQWDGPLLVKGILSPDDARKAVALGADGVVVSNHGGRQLDAAVSSVSALPSIVDAVGDRCTVLIDGGIRRGSDIAKALALGAHACMVARPYMFALAVSGSSGVADVSARLQTELARTLALLGAPRAEQLDHSWLSV
;
A
#
# COMPACT_ATOMS: atom_id res chain seq x y z
N MET A 1 16.05 0.86 12.23
CA MET A 1 14.82 1.65 12.44
C MET A 1 13.95 1.70 11.18
N VAL A 2 14.28 2.45 10.12
CA VAL A 2 13.42 2.58 8.91
C VAL A 2 13.16 1.26 8.20
N PHE A 3 14.16 0.39 8.07
CA PHE A 3 14.00 -0.96 7.53
C PHE A 3 12.94 -1.74 8.31
N GLU A 4 13.03 -1.76 9.64
CA GLU A 4 12.12 -2.46 10.52
C GLU A 4 10.69 -1.92 10.43
N PHE A 5 10.53 -0.61 10.25
CA PHE A 5 9.22 0.00 10.04
C PHE A 5 8.52 -0.52 8.78
N VAL A 6 9.26 -0.75 7.69
CA VAL A 6 8.69 -1.31 6.44
C VAL A 6 8.49 -2.81 6.55
N ASP A 7 9.46 -3.53 7.11
CA ASP A 7 9.50 -4.98 7.17
C ASP A 7 8.55 -5.56 8.24
N GLY A 8 8.44 -4.88 9.37
CA GLY A 8 7.76 -5.37 10.57
C GLY A 8 6.25 -5.57 10.45
N GLY A 9 5.73 -6.38 11.36
CA GLY A 9 4.32 -6.66 11.61
C GLY A 9 3.87 -6.21 12.99
N ALA A 10 2.68 -6.66 13.41
CA ALA A 10 2.15 -6.47 14.75
C ALA A 10 2.58 -7.60 15.67
N GLU A 11 2.73 -7.30 16.96
CA GLU A 11 3.00 -8.23 18.06
C GLU A 11 4.10 -9.26 17.76
N ASP A 12 3.77 -10.55 17.75
CA ASP A 12 4.68 -11.66 17.45
C ASP A 12 4.89 -11.89 15.93
N GLU A 13 4.25 -11.11 15.07
CA GLU A 13 4.33 -11.22 13.60
C GLU A 13 3.86 -12.58 13.03
N ARG A 14 2.91 -13.23 13.70
CA ARG A 14 2.35 -14.51 13.25
C ARG A 14 1.60 -14.36 11.94
N THR A 15 0.72 -13.36 11.83
CA THR A 15 -0.02 -13.06 10.59
C THR A 15 0.92 -12.66 9.45
N LEU A 16 1.97 -11.89 9.75
CA LEU A 16 3.00 -11.53 8.78
C LEU A 16 3.63 -12.78 8.16
N ARG A 17 4.06 -13.72 9.01
CA ARG A 17 4.66 -14.99 8.56
C ARG A 17 3.65 -15.90 7.87
N ALA A 18 2.42 -15.99 8.38
CA ALA A 18 1.35 -16.79 7.78
C ALA A 18 1.01 -16.33 6.37
N ASN A 19 0.99 -15.03 6.11
CA ASN A 19 0.76 -14.50 4.76
C ASN A 19 1.74 -15.07 3.71
N GLU A 20 3.01 -15.26 4.05
CA GLU A 20 4.00 -15.84 3.14
C GLU A 20 3.98 -17.37 3.15
N ALA A 21 3.83 -17.97 4.33
CA ALA A 21 3.83 -19.42 4.50
C ALA A 21 2.65 -20.08 3.78
N ASP A 22 1.46 -19.48 3.83
CA ASP A 22 0.26 -20.04 3.20
C ASP A 22 0.34 -19.94 1.67
N PHE A 23 0.91 -18.86 1.11
CA PHE A 23 1.28 -18.84 -0.31
C PHE A 23 2.30 -19.94 -0.64
N ALA A 24 3.30 -20.16 0.21
CA ALA A 24 4.30 -21.21 -0.02
C ALA A 24 3.70 -22.62 0.06
N ALA A 25 2.65 -22.82 0.83
CA ALA A 25 1.96 -24.11 0.97
C ALA A 25 1.18 -24.51 -0.30
N LEU A 26 0.63 -23.55 -1.03
CA LEU A 26 -0.10 -23.82 -2.29
C LEU A 26 0.83 -24.38 -3.35
N ARG A 27 0.35 -25.37 -4.12
CA ARG A 27 1.09 -25.99 -5.23
C ARG A 27 0.37 -25.75 -6.53
N LEU A 28 1.11 -25.39 -7.58
CA LEU A 28 0.62 -25.23 -8.94
C LEU A 28 0.78 -26.55 -9.70
N VAL A 29 -0.21 -26.90 -10.52
CA VAL A 29 -0.24 -28.13 -11.33
C VAL A 29 -0.04 -27.77 -12.80
N PRO A 30 1.17 -28.02 -13.37
CA PRO A 30 1.44 -27.73 -14.79
C PRO A 30 0.68 -28.65 -15.73
N ARG A 31 0.27 -28.14 -16.88
CA ARG A 31 -0.30 -28.88 -17.99
C ARG A 31 0.71 -29.00 -19.12
N ALA A 32 0.89 -30.19 -19.64
CA ALA A 32 1.89 -30.48 -20.66
C ALA A 32 1.34 -30.23 -22.08
N LEU A 33 2.25 -29.96 -23.04
CA LEU A 33 1.98 -29.85 -24.49
C LEU A 33 0.98 -28.76 -24.85
N VAL A 34 0.93 -27.68 -24.06
CA VAL A 34 0.15 -26.48 -24.41
C VAL A 34 1.07 -25.49 -25.13
N ASP A 35 0.57 -24.87 -26.20
CA ASP A 35 1.28 -23.83 -26.92
C ASP A 35 1.34 -22.55 -26.03
N VAL A 36 2.54 -22.18 -25.61
CA VAL A 36 2.85 -21.00 -24.80
C VAL A 36 3.82 -20.06 -25.52
N SER A 37 3.83 -20.10 -26.84
CA SER A 37 4.68 -19.19 -27.64
C SER A 37 4.32 -17.71 -27.44
N ASN A 38 3.08 -17.43 -27.06
CA ASN A 38 2.59 -16.10 -26.74
C ASN A 38 1.93 -16.12 -25.35
N ILE A 39 2.52 -15.40 -24.40
CA ILE A 39 1.99 -15.25 -23.04
C ILE A 39 1.37 -13.88 -22.89
N ASP A 40 0.12 -13.82 -22.44
CA ASP A 40 -0.59 -12.60 -22.11
C ASP A 40 -0.81 -12.49 -20.58
N THR A 41 -0.20 -11.47 -19.98
CA THR A 41 -0.34 -11.15 -18.55
C THR A 41 -1.36 -10.05 -18.30
N LYS A 42 -1.97 -9.48 -19.35
CA LYS A 42 -2.92 -8.39 -19.22
C LYS A 42 -4.16 -8.80 -18.45
N VAL A 43 -4.73 -7.85 -17.76
CA VAL A 43 -6.04 -7.96 -17.09
C VAL A 43 -6.79 -6.65 -17.21
N LYS A 44 -8.12 -6.71 -17.11
CA LYS A 44 -8.97 -5.53 -17.04
C LYS A 44 -9.48 -5.36 -15.62
N LEU A 45 -9.22 -4.19 -15.01
CA LEU A 45 -9.81 -3.79 -13.73
C LEU A 45 -10.71 -2.57 -13.96
N PHE A 46 -12.00 -2.73 -13.66
CA PHE A 46 -13.01 -1.73 -13.98
C PHE A 46 -12.95 -1.42 -15.48
N ASP A 47 -12.76 -0.17 -15.88
CA ASP A 47 -12.63 0.23 -17.29
C ASP A 47 -11.18 0.37 -17.76
N GLN A 48 -10.21 -0.05 -16.93
CA GLN A 48 -8.79 0.11 -17.19
C GLN A 48 -8.13 -1.22 -17.60
N GLU A 49 -7.49 -1.22 -18.78
CA GLU A 49 -6.59 -2.32 -19.19
C GLU A 49 -5.23 -2.14 -18.49
N MET A 50 -4.74 -3.22 -17.88
CA MET A 50 -3.46 -3.25 -17.18
C MET A 50 -2.52 -4.27 -17.80
N PRO A 51 -1.20 -3.97 -17.91
CA PRO A 51 -0.23 -4.88 -18.52
C PRO A 51 0.00 -6.15 -17.68
N SER A 52 -0.36 -6.13 -16.41
CA SER A 52 -0.28 -7.25 -15.48
C SER A 52 -1.24 -7.07 -14.31
N PRO A 53 -1.66 -8.14 -13.62
CA PRO A 53 -2.55 -8.06 -12.45
C PRO A 53 -1.83 -7.58 -11.19
N VAL A 54 -0.99 -6.56 -11.31
CA VAL A 54 -0.24 -5.97 -10.20
C VAL A 54 -0.66 -4.52 -9.99
N VAL A 55 -1.03 -4.20 -8.75
CA VAL A 55 -1.33 -2.85 -8.28
C VAL A 55 -0.34 -2.52 -7.17
N PHE A 56 0.25 -1.35 -7.17
CA PHE A 56 1.00 -0.87 -6.03
C PHE A 56 0.02 -0.39 -4.96
N GLY A 57 -0.07 -1.19 -3.90
CA GLY A 57 -0.97 -0.94 -2.77
C GLY A 57 -0.53 0.27 -1.92
N PRO A 58 -1.44 0.81 -1.11
CA PRO A 58 -1.15 2.01 -0.33
C PRO A 58 -0.13 1.74 0.77
N ALA A 59 0.93 2.53 0.79
CA ALA A 59 1.90 2.59 1.88
C ALA A 59 2.25 4.05 2.17
N GLY A 60 2.18 4.43 3.43
CA GLY A 60 2.48 5.79 3.86
C GLY A 60 3.97 6.02 4.08
N LEU A 61 4.34 7.31 4.18
CA LEU A 61 5.67 7.76 4.60
C LEU A 61 6.83 7.24 3.72
N ALA A 62 6.62 7.12 2.41
CA ALA A 62 7.69 6.74 1.47
C ALA A 62 8.88 7.74 1.48
N GLY A 63 8.64 8.97 1.94
CA GLY A 63 9.67 9.97 2.20
C GLY A 63 10.75 9.54 3.21
N LEU A 64 10.47 8.56 4.09
CA LEU A 64 11.46 7.94 4.97
C LEU A 64 12.50 7.10 4.23
N LEU A 65 12.15 6.59 3.06
CA LEU A 65 12.98 5.70 2.26
C LEU A 65 13.76 6.45 1.18
N HIS A 66 13.11 7.43 0.56
CA HIS A 66 13.67 8.21 -0.54
C HIS A 66 13.14 9.64 -0.52
N ALA A 67 14.00 10.63 -0.77
CA ALA A 67 13.64 12.05 -0.71
C ALA A 67 12.46 12.44 -1.61
N GLY A 68 12.33 11.80 -2.77
CA GLY A 68 11.19 11.99 -3.67
C GLY A 68 9.89 11.34 -3.20
N GLY A 69 9.97 10.41 -2.22
CA GLY A 69 8.80 9.77 -1.62
C GLY A 69 7.86 9.14 -2.64
N GLU A 70 6.58 9.36 -2.43
CA GLU A 70 5.49 8.81 -3.26
C GLU A 70 5.51 9.32 -4.70
N CYS A 71 6.10 10.49 -4.98
CA CYS A 71 6.30 10.98 -6.35
C CYS A 71 7.20 10.05 -7.16
N GLU A 72 8.25 9.50 -6.56
CA GLU A 72 9.11 8.52 -7.23
C GLU A 72 8.39 7.18 -7.44
N VAL A 73 7.51 6.78 -6.50
CA VAL A 73 6.68 5.59 -6.70
C VAL A 73 5.75 5.78 -7.90
N ALA A 74 5.06 6.91 -7.98
CA ALA A 74 4.17 7.23 -9.09
C ALA A 74 4.89 7.25 -10.44
N ARG A 75 6.09 7.87 -10.53
CA ARG A 75 6.93 7.85 -11.74
C ARG A 75 7.34 6.43 -12.14
N GLY A 76 7.74 5.61 -11.17
CA GLY A 76 8.11 4.21 -11.44
C GLY A 76 6.93 3.37 -11.91
N ALA A 77 5.77 3.53 -11.29
CA ALA A 77 4.52 2.86 -11.67
C ALA A 77 4.09 3.25 -13.10
N ALA A 78 4.12 4.54 -13.42
CA ALA A 78 3.75 5.06 -14.75
C ALA A 78 4.59 4.45 -15.88
N ARG A 79 5.90 4.24 -15.67
CA ARG A 79 6.80 3.63 -16.67
C ARG A 79 6.40 2.22 -17.07
N THR A 80 5.67 1.52 -16.21
CA THR A 80 5.26 0.14 -16.43
C THR A 80 3.74 -0.02 -16.59
N GLY A 81 3.01 1.10 -16.63
CA GLY A 81 1.54 1.08 -16.70
C GLY A 81 0.87 0.48 -15.46
N THR A 82 1.60 0.39 -14.34
CA THR A 82 1.09 -0.18 -13.08
C THR A 82 0.25 0.88 -12.36
N VAL A 83 -0.92 0.50 -11.85
CA VAL A 83 -1.72 1.37 -10.97
C VAL A 83 -0.98 1.60 -9.67
N TYR A 84 -0.93 2.85 -9.21
CA TYR A 84 -0.44 3.21 -7.89
C TYR A 84 -1.55 3.75 -7.00
N THR A 85 -1.72 3.14 -5.84
CA THR A 85 -2.67 3.60 -4.81
C THR A 85 -1.95 4.47 -3.79
N LEU A 86 -2.20 5.78 -3.84
CA LEU A 86 -1.63 6.73 -2.89
C LEU A 86 -2.29 6.59 -1.52
N SER A 87 -1.51 6.49 -0.46
CA SER A 87 -2.01 6.45 0.92
C SER A 87 -2.43 7.84 1.41
N THR A 88 -3.48 7.93 2.22
CA THR A 88 -3.80 9.15 3.01
C THR A 88 -2.62 9.58 3.89
N GLY A 89 -1.87 8.61 4.42
CA GLY A 89 -0.67 8.85 5.23
C GLY A 89 0.61 9.05 4.42
N SER A 90 0.50 9.52 3.17
CA SER A 90 1.67 9.80 2.32
C SER A 90 2.47 11.00 2.81
N SER A 91 3.76 11.01 2.50
CA SER A 91 4.65 12.15 2.75
C SER A 91 4.55 13.24 1.69
N ARG A 92 3.87 12.96 0.59
CA ARG A 92 3.61 13.90 -0.52
C ARG A 92 2.11 14.10 -0.69
N SER A 93 1.71 15.27 -1.17
CA SER A 93 0.28 15.58 -1.35
C SER A 93 -0.30 14.85 -2.57
N ILE A 94 -1.63 14.75 -2.59
CA ILE A 94 -2.44 14.23 -3.71
C ILE A 94 -2.00 14.88 -5.03
N GLU A 95 -1.87 16.21 -5.03
CA GLU A 95 -1.53 17.00 -6.21
C GLU A 95 -0.09 16.74 -6.68
N GLN A 96 0.87 16.76 -5.75
CA GLN A 96 2.28 16.50 -6.06
C GLN A 96 2.49 15.13 -6.71
N VAL A 97 1.77 14.11 -6.22
CA VAL A 97 1.89 12.76 -6.75
C VAL A 97 1.22 12.63 -8.12
N ALA A 98 0.06 13.27 -8.32
CA ALA A 98 -0.61 13.31 -9.61
C ALA A 98 0.23 14.00 -10.68
N GLU A 99 0.82 15.15 -10.34
CA GLU A 99 1.70 15.91 -11.22
C GLU A 99 2.97 15.15 -11.59
N ALA A 100 3.52 14.39 -10.64
CA ALA A 100 4.75 13.63 -10.84
C ALA A 100 4.55 12.34 -11.63
N GLY A 101 3.39 11.69 -11.52
CA GLY A 101 3.18 10.31 -11.97
C GLY A 101 2.95 10.17 -13.46
N GLY A 102 1.91 10.80 -13.98
CA GLY A 102 1.46 10.66 -15.36
C GLY A 102 0.91 9.27 -15.72
N GLY A 103 0.68 8.39 -14.74
CA GLY A 103 0.09 7.05 -14.86
C GLY A 103 -1.23 6.93 -14.09
N PRO A 104 -1.83 5.72 -14.06
CA PRO A 104 -3.10 5.49 -13.37
C PRO A 104 -2.91 5.56 -11.83
N LEU A 105 -3.75 6.36 -11.19
CA LEU A 105 -3.69 6.60 -9.75
C LEU A 105 -5.01 6.28 -9.08
N TRP A 106 -4.94 5.59 -7.94
CA TRP A 106 -6.03 5.39 -6.99
C TRP A 106 -5.69 6.10 -5.68
N PHE A 107 -6.70 6.50 -4.93
CA PHE A 107 -6.51 7.15 -3.63
C PHE A 107 -7.03 6.27 -2.49
N GLN A 108 -6.19 5.97 -1.50
CA GLN A 108 -6.62 5.25 -0.31
C GLN A 108 -7.03 6.23 0.79
N LEU A 109 -8.17 5.96 1.40
CA LEU A 109 -8.80 6.79 2.41
C LEU A 109 -9.04 6.01 3.71
N TYR A 110 -8.89 6.70 4.85
CA TYR A 110 -9.39 6.25 6.14
C TYR A 110 -10.66 7.03 6.54
N LEU A 111 -11.59 6.37 7.23
CA LEU A 111 -12.77 7.04 7.80
C LEU A 111 -12.41 7.74 9.10
N TRP A 112 -11.87 8.92 9.00
CA TRP A 112 -11.55 9.75 10.14
C TRP A 112 -12.78 10.40 10.76
N LYS A 113 -12.66 10.92 12.01
CA LYS A 113 -13.76 11.65 12.69
C LYS A 113 -14.14 12.94 11.98
N ASP A 114 -13.17 13.63 11.40
CA ASP A 114 -13.41 14.89 10.69
C ASP A 114 -13.93 14.63 9.27
N ARG A 115 -15.25 14.74 9.11
CA ARG A 115 -15.92 14.58 7.82
C ARG A 115 -15.56 15.67 6.81
N GLY A 116 -15.32 16.89 7.28
CA GLY A 116 -14.91 17.99 6.41
C GLY A 116 -13.56 17.72 5.77
N LEU A 117 -12.61 17.21 6.56
CA LEU A 117 -11.32 16.79 6.06
C LEU A 117 -11.45 15.64 5.03
N ILE A 118 -12.27 14.62 5.31
CA ILE A 118 -12.52 13.52 4.37
C ILE A 118 -13.10 14.05 3.05
N THR A 119 -14.12 14.89 3.10
CA THR A 119 -14.72 15.50 1.90
C THR A 119 -13.68 16.28 1.11
N SER A 120 -12.85 17.10 1.76
CA SER A 120 -11.78 17.86 1.10
C SER A 120 -10.77 16.93 0.42
N LEU A 121 -10.36 15.82 1.06
CA LEU A 121 -9.45 14.84 0.45
C LEU A 121 -10.06 14.18 -0.79
N ILE A 122 -11.35 13.85 -0.77
CA ILE A 122 -12.08 13.29 -1.91
C ILE A 122 -12.13 14.28 -3.07
N GLU A 123 -12.48 15.53 -2.79
CA GLU A 123 -12.56 16.60 -3.81
C GLU A 123 -11.19 16.85 -4.44
N ARG A 124 -10.12 16.90 -3.66
CA ARG A 124 -8.75 17.03 -4.14
C ARG A 124 -8.34 15.84 -5.01
N ALA A 125 -8.68 14.61 -4.60
CA ALA A 125 -8.40 13.41 -5.39
C ALA A 125 -9.16 13.43 -6.73
N LYS A 126 -10.44 13.83 -6.74
CA LYS A 126 -11.23 14.03 -7.96
C LYS A 126 -10.59 15.06 -8.87
N ALA A 127 -10.27 16.24 -8.33
CA ALA A 127 -9.66 17.34 -9.10
C ALA A 127 -8.29 16.96 -9.68
N ALA A 128 -7.51 16.15 -8.97
CA ALA A 128 -6.22 15.63 -9.41
C ALA A 128 -6.30 14.41 -10.35
N GLY A 129 -7.51 13.95 -10.71
CA GLY A 129 -7.71 12.88 -11.69
C GLY A 129 -7.47 11.45 -11.16
N TYR A 130 -7.60 11.21 -9.86
CA TYR A 130 -7.56 9.86 -9.33
C TYR A 130 -8.78 9.05 -9.79
N GLN A 131 -8.56 7.83 -10.24
CA GLN A 131 -9.56 7.04 -10.96
C GLN A 131 -10.42 6.17 -10.05
N ALA A 132 -9.91 5.76 -8.88
CA ALA A 132 -10.65 4.97 -7.90
C ALA A 132 -10.34 5.39 -6.47
N LEU A 133 -11.27 5.11 -5.58
CA LEU A 133 -11.14 5.32 -4.14
C LEU A 133 -11.04 3.96 -3.43
N CYS A 134 -10.04 3.80 -2.55
CA CYS A 134 -9.81 2.58 -1.78
C CYS A 134 -10.01 2.87 -0.29
N LEU A 135 -11.21 2.59 0.23
CA LEU A 135 -11.52 2.75 1.65
C LEU A 135 -10.86 1.65 2.47
N THR A 136 -10.03 2.00 3.44
CA THR A 136 -9.39 1.06 4.35
C THR A 136 -10.16 1.00 5.67
N VAL A 137 -10.62 -0.20 6.06
CA VAL A 137 -11.55 -0.42 7.20
C VAL A 137 -10.97 -1.25 8.34
N ASP A 138 -9.77 -1.78 8.19
CA ASP A 138 -9.10 -2.65 9.16
C ASP A 138 -8.24 -1.90 10.21
N VAL A 139 -8.47 -0.58 10.38
CA VAL A 139 -7.73 0.29 11.30
C VAL A 139 -8.67 1.04 12.26
N PRO A 140 -9.55 0.35 13.01
CA PRO A 140 -10.31 0.99 14.09
C PRO A 140 -9.39 1.43 15.25
N ALA A 141 -8.26 0.73 15.40
CA ALA A 141 -7.15 1.04 16.29
C ALA A 141 -5.83 0.73 15.58
N ILE A 142 -4.75 1.37 16.01
CA ILE A 142 -3.42 1.08 15.45
C ILE A 142 -2.91 -0.23 16.03
N GLY A 143 -2.47 -1.14 15.17
CA GLY A 143 -1.89 -2.41 15.59
C GLY A 143 -0.61 -2.21 16.44
N ASN A 144 -0.42 -3.10 17.41
CA ASN A 144 0.72 -3.03 18.33
C ASN A 144 2.03 -3.44 17.63
N ARG A 145 2.74 -2.48 17.05
CA ARG A 145 4.01 -2.70 16.33
C ARG A 145 5.18 -2.62 17.30
N GLU A 146 5.39 -3.68 18.06
CA GLU A 146 6.43 -3.72 19.10
C GLU A 146 7.84 -3.49 18.54
N ARG A 147 8.12 -3.99 17.35
CA ARG A 147 9.41 -3.80 16.67
C ARG A 147 9.68 -2.31 16.40
N ASP A 148 8.66 -1.56 15.98
CA ASP A 148 8.74 -0.10 15.78
C ASP A 148 9.03 0.61 17.12
N ALA A 149 8.32 0.25 18.18
CA ALA A 149 8.50 0.82 19.51
C ALA A 149 9.90 0.54 20.09
N ARG A 150 10.40 -0.71 19.96
CA ARG A 150 11.75 -1.13 20.39
C ARG A 150 12.85 -0.36 19.66
N ASN A 151 12.64 -0.05 18.39
CA ASN A 151 13.61 0.66 17.55
C ASN A 151 13.45 2.19 17.58
N GLY A 152 12.58 2.71 18.45
CA GLY A 152 12.34 4.14 18.60
C GLY A 152 11.71 4.78 17.35
N MET A 153 11.02 3.99 16.53
CA MET A 153 10.26 4.52 15.40
C MET A 153 9.02 5.24 15.91
N ALA A 154 9.05 6.54 15.78
CA ALA A 154 7.95 7.45 16.04
C ALA A 154 7.94 8.49 14.92
N ILE A 155 6.93 9.35 14.87
CA ILE A 155 6.88 10.48 13.95
C ILE A 155 6.80 11.76 14.79
N PRO A 156 7.93 12.49 14.91
CA PRO A 156 9.27 12.23 14.36
C PRO A 156 10.00 11.06 15.04
N PRO A 157 11.00 10.45 14.36
CA PRO A 157 11.81 9.39 14.96
C PRO A 157 12.49 9.81 16.25
N ARG A 158 12.45 8.96 17.28
CA ARG A 158 13.16 9.24 18.53
C ARG A 158 14.66 9.05 18.33
N LEU A 159 15.43 10.08 18.63
CA LEU A 159 16.90 10.02 18.59
C LEU A 159 17.43 9.34 19.86
N THR A 160 17.62 8.04 19.79
CA THR A 160 18.35 7.27 20.78
C THR A 160 19.82 7.15 20.40
N PRO A 161 20.76 6.93 21.34
CA PRO A 161 22.16 6.69 20.99
C PRO A 161 22.34 5.58 19.94
N THR A 162 21.53 4.54 20.03
CA THR A 162 21.53 3.41 19.08
C THR A 162 21.10 3.86 17.67
N ASN A 163 20.04 4.67 17.57
CA ASN A 163 19.55 5.17 16.27
C ASN A 163 20.55 6.14 15.64
N ILE A 164 21.19 7.00 16.45
CA ILE A 164 22.23 7.93 15.98
C ILE A 164 23.41 7.13 15.43
N ALA A 165 23.87 6.11 16.15
CA ALA A 165 24.96 5.24 15.69
C ALA A 165 24.59 4.47 14.40
N ASP A 166 23.34 4.01 14.27
CA ASP A 166 22.83 3.37 13.07
C ASP A 166 22.78 4.35 11.88
N MET A 167 22.24 5.56 12.07
CA MET A 167 22.23 6.61 11.07
C MET A 167 23.65 6.98 10.58
N ALA A 168 24.60 7.07 11.49
CA ALA A 168 26.00 7.39 11.17
C ALA A 168 26.66 6.32 10.28
N ARG A 169 26.22 5.06 10.39
CA ARG A 169 26.67 3.96 9.52
C ARG A 169 26.06 4.00 8.11
N HIS A 170 25.01 4.81 7.91
CA HIS A 170 24.29 4.95 6.64
C HIS A 170 24.35 6.38 6.07
N PRO A 171 25.56 6.93 5.80
CA PRO A 171 25.72 8.35 5.44
C PRO A 171 24.99 8.72 4.14
N ARG A 172 24.85 7.78 3.19
CA ARG A 172 24.10 8.03 1.95
C ARG A 172 22.61 8.26 2.22
N TRP A 173 22.02 7.49 3.12
CA TRP A 173 20.63 7.68 3.54
C TRP A 173 20.47 9.00 4.30
N LEU A 174 21.35 9.26 5.26
CA LEU A 174 21.36 10.49 6.03
C LEU A 174 21.39 11.73 5.12
N LEU A 175 22.32 11.77 4.15
CA LEU A 175 22.47 12.88 3.23
C LEU A 175 21.33 13.02 2.21
N ARG A 176 20.75 11.91 1.75
CA ARG A 176 19.73 11.91 0.69
C ARG A 176 18.32 12.03 1.22
N VAL A 177 18.04 11.51 2.40
CA VAL A 177 16.69 11.44 2.98
C VAL A 177 16.53 12.48 4.09
N LEU A 178 17.30 12.38 5.18
CA LEU A 178 17.11 13.24 6.34
C LEU A 178 17.39 14.72 6.06
N LEU A 179 18.38 15.01 5.20
CA LEU A 179 18.75 16.37 4.83
C LEU A 179 17.94 16.97 3.69
N ARG A 180 17.13 16.17 2.99
CA ARG A 180 16.39 16.59 1.79
C ARG A 180 14.89 16.32 1.83
N SER A 181 14.37 15.69 2.88
CA SER A 181 12.96 15.42 2.98
C SER A 181 12.36 15.92 4.28
N TYR A 182 11.25 16.63 4.19
CA TYR A 182 10.34 16.75 5.31
C TYR A 182 9.61 15.42 5.48
N ILE A 183 9.75 14.80 6.66
CA ILE A 183 8.95 13.65 7.05
C ILE A 183 7.65 14.21 7.62
N THR A 184 6.67 14.44 6.76
CA THR A 184 5.37 15.00 7.13
C THR A 184 4.25 14.21 6.48
N TYR A 185 3.02 14.40 6.92
CA TYR A 185 1.81 13.92 6.25
C TYR A 185 1.37 14.96 5.21
N GLY A 186 1.81 14.78 3.96
CA GLY A 186 1.60 15.74 2.87
C GLY A 186 0.15 16.08 2.57
N ASN A 187 -0.78 15.17 2.89
CA ASN A 187 -2.22 15.42 2.70
C ASN A 187 -2.88 16.21 3.84
N LEU A 188 -2.22 16.31 4.99
CA LEU A 188 -2.74 17.03 6.17
C LEU A 188 -2.16 18.45 6.33
N VAL A 189 -1.19 18.80 5.50
CA VAL A 189 -0.55 20.11 5.48
C VAL A 189 -1.01 20.85 4.22
N ASP A 190 -1.21 22.16 4.31
CA ASP A 190 -1.53 22.98 3.15
C ASP A 190 -0.45 22.79 2.05
N PRO A 191 -0.83 22.36 0.83
CA PRO A 191 0.12 22.17 -0.27
C PRO A 191 1.01 23.39 -0.54
N ALA A 192 0.50 24.61 -0.34
CA ALA A 192 1.24 25.85 -0.51
C ALA A 192 2.35 26.05 0.54
N SER A 193 2.26 25.36 1.69
CA SER A 193 3.27 25.40 2.75
C SER A 193 4.39 24.37 2.58
N LEU A 194 4.23 23.42 1.67
CA LEU A 194 5.20 22.36 1.37
C LEU A 194 6.29 22.88 0.41
N ARG A 195 7.19 23.72 0.92
CA ARG A 195 8.39 24.13 0.17
C ARG A 195 9.46 23.05 0.24
N GLU A 196 10.28 22.93 -0.81
CA GLU A 196 11.53 22.15 -0.71
C GLU A 196 12.42 22.78 0.37
N PRO A 197 13.01 21.94 1.28
CA PRO A 197 13.85 22.48 2.34
C PRO A 197 15.06 23.20 1.76
N ASP A 198 15.26 24.45 2.18
CA ASP A 198 16.51 25.16 1.99
C ASP A 198 17.60 24.52 2.87
N LEU A 199 18.86 24.63 2.44
CA LEU A 199 20.01 24.14 3.19
C LEU A 199 20.04 24.73 4.64
N ARG A 200 19.54 25.96 4.81
CA ARG A 200 19.41 26.61 6.11
C ARG A 200 18.35 25.96 7.00
N ASP A 201 17.21 25.57 6.42
CA ASP A 201 16.14 24.88 7.16
C ASP A 201 16.58 23.47 7.52
N THR A 202 17.33 22.82 6.66
CA THR A 202 17.97 21.55 6.89
C THR A 202 19.00 21.63 8.03
N LEU A 203 19.86 22.64 8.03
CA LEU A 203 20.83 22.88 9.12
C LEU A 203 20.14 23.26 10.43
N ARG A 204 19.05 24.03 10.40
CA ARG A 204 18.24 24.34 11.59
C ARG A 204 17.57 23.09 12.14
N SER A 205 17.02 22.22 11.28
CA SER A 205 16.45 20.95 11.69
C SER A 205 17.51 20.02 12.30
N LEU A 206 18.73 19.97 11.75
CA LEU A 206 19.86 19.24 12.33
C LEU A 206 20.32 19.84 13.66
N LEU A 207 20.45 21.16 13.75
CA LEU A 207 20.79 21.84 15.00
C LEU A 207 19.67 21.73 16.04
N GLY A 208 18.40 21.69 15.60
CA GLY A 208 17.24 21.39 16.44
C GLY A 208 17.23 19.94 16.93
N LEU A 209 17.75 18.98 16.15
CA LEU A 209 17.95 17.60 16.57
C LEU A 209 19.05 17.46 17.64
N PHE A 210 20.06 18.36 17.64
CA PHE A 210 21.15 18.37 18.62
C PHE A 210 20.98 19.45 19.71
N GLY A 211 20.13 20.44 19.50
CA GLY A 211 19.87 21.53 20.43
C GLY A 211 18.36 21.62 20.75
N ARG A 212 18.02 21.47 22.02
CA ARG A 212 16.66 21.62 22.57
C ARG A 212 16.04 22.98 22.21
N THR A 213 15.50 23.14 21.02
CA THR A 213 14.64 24.26 20.66
C THR A 213 13.22 23.73 20.44
N GLY A 214 12.43 23.79 21.51
CA GLY A 214 11.16 23.09 21.70
C GLY A 214 9.95 23.56 20.87
N ALA A 215 10.11 24.22 19.73
CA ALA A 215 8.97 24.68 18.93
C ALA A 215 8.57 23.68 17.81
N ASP A 216 9.53 23.07 17.12
CA ASP A 216 9.25 22.20 15.96
C ASP A 216 9.00 20.74 16.36
N GLU A 217 9.68 20.25 17.39
CA GLU A 217 9.43 18.92 17.98
C GLU A 217 7.96 18.76 18.43
N ASN A 218 7.42 19.81 19.03
CA ASN A 218 6.02 19.86 19.46
C ASN A 218 5.01 19.87 18.32
N ALA A 219 5.34 20.30 17.10
CA ALA A 219 4.43 20.32 15.98
C ALA A 219 4.29 18.94 15.33
N MET A 220 5.41 18.20 15.17
CA MET A 220 5.39 16.87 14.57
C MET A 220 4.91 15.79 15.54
N VAL A 221 5.30 15.85 16.84
CA VAL A 221 4.72 15.00 17.89
C VAL A 221 3.22 15.23 17.98
N ARG A 222 2.78 16.50 17.92
CA ARG A 222 1.35 16.85 17.84
C ARG A 222 0.67 16.31 16.61
N MET A 223 1.34 16.22 15.46
CA MET A 223 0.73 15.65 14.24
C MET A 223 0.52 14.14 14.35
N GLY A 224 1.50 13.38 14.85
CA GLY A 224 1.34 11.94 15.11
C GLY A 224 0.24 11.66 16.15
N GLU A 225 0.25 12.40 17.27
CA GLU A 225 -0.81 12.33 18.28
C GLU A 225 -2.17 12.82 17.75
N TYR A 226 -2.18 13.82 16.87
CA TYR A 226 -3.39 14.33 16.25
C TYR A 226 -4.01 13.28 15.34
N VAL A 227 -3.20 12.61 14.49
CA VAL A 227 -3.68 11.51 13.65
C VAL A 227 -4.22 10.38 14.51
N ASP A 228 -3.48 9.93 15.51
CA ASP A 228 -3.86 8.80 16.34
C ASP A 228 -5.08 9.11 17.24
N ARG A 229 -5.03 10.21 18.00
CA ARG A 229 -6.06 10.53 19.00
C ARG A 229 -7.25 11.31 18.47
N LYS A 230 -7.06 12.16 17.47
CA LYS A 230 -8.08 13.09 16.96
C LYS A 230 -8.72 12.64 15.67
N LEU A 231 -7.96 12.07 14.75
CA LEU A 231 -8.47 11.64 13.45
C LEU A 231 -9.01 10.22 13.48
N ASN A 232 -8.34 9.29 14.17
CA ASN A 232 -8.77 7.90 14.19
C ASN A 232 -10.22 7.76 14.73
N ASN A 233 -11.03 6.97 14.02
CA ASN A 233 -12.46 6.83 14.30
C ASN A 233 -12.86 5.38 14.59
N PRO A 234 -12.73 4.92 15.85
CA PRO A 234 -13.17 3.57 16.21
C PRO A 234 -14.71 3.38 16.14
N GLY A 235 -15.47 4.48 15.99
CA GLY A 235 -16.92 4.45 15.83
C GLY A 235 -17.39 4.37 14.38
N SER A 236 -16.47 4.25 13.40
CA SER A 236 -16.84 4.08 11.99
C SER A 236 -17.65 2.79 11.78
N ASN A 237 -18.63 2.84 10.91
CA ASN A 237 -19.55 1.75 10.63
C ASN A 237 -19.98 1.71 9.17
N TRP A 238 -20.88 0.79 8.83
CA TRP A 238 -21.33 0.60 7.45
C TRP A 238 -22.12 1.76 6.85
N ASP A 239 -22.76 2.60 7.67
CA ASP A 239 -23.45 3.81 7.19
C ASP A 239 -22.43 4.81 6.62
N ASP A 240 -21.22 4.77 7.10
CA ASP A 240 -20.11 5.57 6.59
C ASP A 240 -19.71 5.18 5.17
N LEU A 241 -19.77 3.90 4.82
CA LEU A 241 -19.55 3.43 3.44
C LEU A 241 -20.65 3.97 2.52
N SER A 242 -21.92 3.91 2.96
CA SER A 242 -23.05 4.46 2.21
C SER A 242 -22.93 5.98 2.02
N TRP A 243 -22.44 6.68 3.06
CA TRP A 243 -22.16 8.11 2.95
C TRP A 243 -21.01 8.38 1.95
N LEU A 244 -19.93 7.62 2.02
CA LEU A 244 -18.76 7.74 1.14
C LEU A 244 -19.15 7.47 -0.33
N ARG A 245 -19.98 6.45 -0.59
CA ARG A 245 -20.48 6.14 -1.94
C ARG A 245 -21.17 7.34 -2.59
N ARG A 246 -21.91 8.13 -1.80
CA ARG A 246 -22.55 9.36 -2.31
C ARG A 246 -21.58 10.50 -2.60
N GLN A 247 -20.35 10.43 -2.08
CA GLN A 247 -19.30 11.43 -2.34
C GLN A 247 -18.41 11.10 -3.53
N TRP A 248 -18.39 9.85 -3.95
CA TRP A 248 -17.47 9.35 -4.99
C TRP A 248 -18.23 8.59 -6.07
N ASP A 249 -18.14 9.04 -7.33
CA ASP A 249 -18.90 8.46 -8.45
C ASP A 249 -18.12 7.37 -9.21
N GLY A 250 -16.80 7.33 -9.09
CA GLY A 250 -15.93 6.31 -9.71
C GLY A 250 -15.90 4.99 -8.93
N PRO A 251 -15.05 4.05 -9.34
CA PRO A 251 -14.85 2.78 -8.64
C PRO A 251 -14.47 2.99 -7.16
N LEU A 252 -15.19 2.29 -6.28
CA LEU A 252 -15.00 2.31 -4.82
C LEU A 252 -14.65 0.91 -4.33
N LEU A 253 -13.43 0.76 -3.78
CA LEU A 253 -12.96 -0.48 -3.19
C LEU A 253 -13.01 -0.39 -1.66
N VAL A 254 -13.31 -1.51 -1.00
CA VAL A 254 -13.21 -1.65 0.45
C VAL A 254 -12.07 -2.60 0.79
N LYS A 255 -11.04 -2.08 1.46
CA LYS A 255 -9.80 -2.80 1.82
C LYS A 255 -9.77 -3.17 3.30
N GLY A 256 -9.32 -4.38 3.61
CA GLY A 256 -9.26 -4.89 4.99
C GLY A 256 -10.36 -5.91 5.27
N ILE A 257 -10.88 -6.54 4.23
CA ILE A 257 -11.96 -7.53 4.32
C ILE A 257 -11.35 -8.94 4.45
N LEU A 258 -11.74 -9.65 5.50
CA LEU A 258 -11.39 -11.06 5.75
C LEU A 258 -12.62 -11.94 5.99
N SER A 259 -13.80 -11.33 6.13
CA SER A 259 -15.07 -12.02 6.34
C SER A 259 -15.91 -12.04 5.06
N PRO A 260 -16.44 -13.21 4.65
CA PRO A 260 -17.38 -13.31 3.54
C PRO A 260 -18.66 -12.47 3.74
N ASP A 261 -19.13 -12.33 4.97
CA ASP A 261 -20.33 -11.54 5.28
C ASP A 261 -20.05 -10.06 5.12
N ASP A 262 -18.88 -9.60 5.53
CA ASP A 262 -18.45 -8.21 5.31
C ASP A 262 -18.27 -7.90 3.83
N ALA A 263 -17.75 -8.85 3.04
CA ALA A 263 -17.66 -8.71 1.60
C ALA A 263 -19.04 -8.55 0.95
N ARG A 264 -20.01 -9.41 1.31
CA ARG A 264 -21.41 -9.30 0.83
C ARG A 264 -22.00 -7.94 1.19
N LYS A 265 -21.76 -7.48 2.41
CA LYS A 265 -22.29 -6.21 2.91
C LYS A 265 -21.66 -5.01 2.21
N ALA A 266 -20.35 -5.04 1.96
CA ALA A 266 -19.67 -4.00 1.18
C ALA A 266 -20.27 -3.86 -0.22
N VAL A 267 -20.47 -4.98 -0.93
CA VAL A 267 -21.11 -5.01 -2.26
C VAL A 267 -22.55 -4.50 -2.21
N ALA A 268 -23.33 -4.93 -1.23
CA ALA A 268 -24.72 -4.47 -1.05
C ALA A 268 -24.85 -2.95 -0.81
N LEU A 269 -23.80 -2.34 -0.25
CA LEU A 269 -23.71 -0.90 0.00
C LEU A 269 -23.02 -0.11 -1.12
N GLY A 270 -22.75 -0.74 -2.26
CA GLY A 270 -22.26 -0.10 -3.48
C GLY A 270 -20.75 -0.06 -3.63
N ALA A 271 -20.01 -0.97 -2.99
CA ALA A 271 -18.62 -1.19 -3.32
C ALA A 271 -18.50 -1.91 -4.68
N ASP A 272 -17.65 -1.39 -5.56
CA ASP A 272 -17.33 -1.99 -6.87
C ASP A 272 -16.23 -3.05 -6.74
N GLY A 273 -15.50 -3.04 -5.65
CA GLY A 273 -14.47 -4.02 -5.36
C GLY A 273 -14.17 -4.19 -3.87
N VAL A 274 -13.59 -5.33 -3.54
CA VAL A 274 -13.04 -5.62 -2.21
C VAL A 274 -11.57 -5.99 -2.31
N VAL A 275 -10.79 -5.61 -1.31
CA VAL A 275 -9.40 -6.04 -1.17
C VAL A 275 -9.31 -6.94 0.06
N VAL A 276 -9.07 -8.23 -0.19
CA VAL A 276 -8.82 -9.23 0.85
C VAL A 276 -7.48 -8.93 1.49
N SER A 277 -7.51 -8.51 2.75
CA SER A 277 -6.35 -7.90 3.39
C SER A 277 -6.40 -8.00 4.91
N ASN A 278 -5.27 -8.31 5.52
CA ASN A 278 -4.99 -8.15 6.94
C ASN A 278 -3.94 -7.04 7.19
N HIS A 279 -3.88 -6.05 6.28
CA HIS A 279 -2.90 -4.96 6.33
C HIS A 279 -1.44 -5.43 6.28
N GLY A 280 -1.19 -6.57 5.64
CA GLY A 280 0.14 -7.18 5.58
C GLY A 280 0.68 -7.64 6.94
N GLY A 281 -0.19 -8.06 7.86
CA GLY A 281 0.15 -8.49 9.21
C GLY A 281 0.52 -7.35 10.17
N ARG A 282 0.06 -6.13 9.91
CA ARG A 282 0.42 -4.92 10.67
C ARG A 282 -0.66 -4.45 11.64
N GLN A 283 -1.83 -5.11 11.67
CA GLN A 283 -2.97 -4.78 12.52
C GLN A 283 -3.21 -5.89 13.56
N LEU A 284 -4.27 -6.67 13.47
CA LEU A 284 -4.50 -7.79 14.38
C LEU A 284 -3.49 -8.90 14.08
N ASP A 285 -2.63 -9.25 15.03
CA ASP A 285 -1.81 -10.46 14.93
C ASP A 285 -2.67 -11.71 15.19
N ALA A 286 -2.26 -12.86 14.71
CA ALA A 286 -3.06 -14.10 14.70
C ALA A 286 -4.38 -14.01 13.90
N ALA A 287 -4.54 -13.01 13.00
CA ALA A 287 -5.58 -13.01 11.99
C ALA A 287 -5.32 -14.08 10.93
N VAL A 288 -6.37 -14.50 10.23
CA VAL A 288 -6.23 -15.39 9.06
C VAL A 288 -5.38 -14.69 7.97
N SER A 289 -4.57 -15.46 7.26
CA SER A 289 -3.85 -14.92 6.11
C SER A 289 -4.81 -14.52 4.99
N SER A 290 -4.44 -13.50 4.23
CA SER A 290 -5.28 -13.01 3.13
C SER A 290 -5.52 -14.09 2.08
N VAL A 291 -4.51 -14.92 1.76
CA VAL A 291 -4.66 -15.98 0.76
C VAL A 291 -5.57 -17.10 1.24
N SER A 292 -5.57 -17.43 2.53
CA SER A 292 -6.50 -18.43 3.10
C SER A 292 -7.94 -17.93 3.17
N ALA A 293 -8.17 -16.62 3.35
CA ALA A 293 -9.50 -16.03 3.34
C ALA A 293 -10.06 -15.84 1.91
N LEU A 294 -9.21 -15.75 0.90
CA LEU A 294 -9.57 -15.37 -0.45
C LEU A 294 -10.68 -16.24 -1.08
N PRO A 295 -10.62 -17.59 -1.07
CA PRO A 295 -11.64 -18.42 -1.73
C PRO A 295 -13.05 -18.16 -1.23
N SER A 296 -13.21 -18.12 0.10
CA SER A 296 -14.53 -17.90 0.73
C SER A 296 -15.10 -16.51 0.44
N ILE A 297 -14.26 -15.52 0.22
CA ILE A 297 -14.68 -14.16 -0.17
C ILE A 297 -15.07 -14.13 -1.65
N VAL A 298 -14.29 -14.75 -2.52
CA VAL A 298 -14.63 -14.90 -3.95
C VAL A 298 -15.98 -15.60 -4.11
N ASP A 299 -16.20 -16.72 -3.42
CA ASP A 299 -17.48 -17.44 -3.43
C ASP A 299 -18.64 -16.57 -2.92
N ALA A 300 -18.39 -15.74 -1.91
CA ALA A 300 -19.42 -14.89 -1.31
C ALA A 300 -19.89 -13.77 -2.22
N VAL A 301 -19.00 -13.18 -3.02
CA VAL A 301 -19.33 -12.04 -3.89
C VAL A 301 -19.57 -12.42 -5.33
N GLY A 302 -18.95 -13.52 -5.81
CA GLY A 302 -19.05 -13.99 -7.21
C GLY A 302 -18.65 -12.88 -8.18
N ASP A 303 -19.31 -12.82 -9.33
CA ASP A 303 -19.05 -11.83 -10.39
C ASP A 303 -19.60 -10.43 -10.07
N ARG A 304 -20.15 -10.21 -8.87
CA ARG A 304 -20.79 -8.94 -8.49
C ARG A 304 -19.81 -7.82 -8.16
N CYS A 305 -18.56 -8.14 -7.88
CA CYS A 305 -17.53 -7.13 -7.64
C CYS A 305 -16.13 -7.64 -7.97
N THR A 306 -15.23 -6.70 -8.18
CA THR A 306 -13.79 -6.99 -8.36
C THR A 306 -13.14 -7.39 -7.04
N VAL A 307 -12.47 -8.54 -6.98
CA VAL A 307 -11.75 -9.01 -5.81
C VAL A 307 -10.25 -8.86 -6.01
N LEU A 308 -9.61 -8.07 -5.15
CA LEU A 308 -8.16 -7.95 -5.08
C LEU A 308 -7.67 -8.61 -3.78
N ILE A 309 -6.39 -8.92 -3.74
CA ILE A 309 -5.72 -9.45 -2.55
C ILE A 309 -4.42 -8.70 -2.28
N ASP A 310 -4.07 -8.50 -1.00
CA ASP A 310 -2.73 -8.12 -0.57
C ASP A 310 -2.20 -9.03 0.56
N GLY A 311 -0.94 -8.80 0.93
CA GLY A 311 -0.28 -9.59 1.99
C GLY A 311 0.38 -10.87 1.46
N GLY A 312 1.68 -11.02 1.74
CA GLY A 312 2.44 -12.23 1.40
C GLY A 312 3.02 -12.32 0.00
N ILE A 313 2.55 -11.55 -0.96
CA ILE A 313 2.95 -11.62 -2.37
C ILE A 313 4.39 -11.12 -2.55
N ARG A 314 5.29 -11.97 -3.08
CA ARG A 314 6.71 -11.70 -3.31
C ARG A 314 7.18 -12.09 -4.71
N ARG A 315 6.50 -13.01 -5.39
CA ARG A 315 6.89 -13.61 -6.66
C ARG A 315 5.73 -13.61 -7.67
N GLY A 316 6.06 -13.72 -8.96
CA GLY A 316 5.06 -13.94 -10.00
C GLY A 316 4.24 -15.23 -9.80
N SER A 317 4.82 -16.27 -9.18
CA SER A 317 4.10 -17.48 -8.82
C SER A 317 3.04 -17.26 -7.74
N ASP A 318 3.24 -16.32 -6.81
CA ASP A 318 2.23 -15.98 -5.80
C ASP A 318 1.04 -15.27 -6.47
N ILE A 319 1.33 -14.41 -7.45
CA ILE A 319 0.30 -13.77 -8.28
C ILE A 319 -0.52 -14.84 -9.02
N ALA A 320 0.14 -15.81 -9.67
CA ALA A 320 -0.56 -16.91 -10.36
C ALA A 320 -1.46 -17.71 -9.42
N LYS A 321 -1.00 -18.00 -8.18
CA LYS A 321 -1.80 -18.67 -7.16
C LYS A 321 -3.01 -17.85 -6.72
N ALA A 322 -2.84 -16.54 -6.53
CA ALA A 322 -3.93 -15.64 -6.17
C ALA A 322 -4.99 -15.58 -7.27
N LEU A 323 -4.57 -15.48 -8.55
CA LEU A 323 -5.49 -15.52 -9.70
C LEU A 323 -6.22 -16.86 -9.76
N ALA A 324 -5.50 -17.98 -9.58
CA ALA A 324 -6.10 -19.32 -9.55
C ALA A 324 -7.12 -19.49 -8.42
N LEU A 325 -7.01 -18.75 -7.33
CA LEU A 325 -7.99 -18.68 -6.25
C LEU A 325 -9.13 -17.67 -6.49
N GLY A 326 -9.17 -17.04 -7.66
CA GLY A 326 -10.25 -16.16 -8.08
C GLY A 326 -10.01 -14.66 -7.81
N ALA A 327 -8.81 -14.24 -7.42
CA ALA A 327 -8.49 -12.82 -7.38
C ALA A 327 -8.37 -12.25 -8.82
N HIS A 328 -8.84 -11.02 -9.03
CA HIS A 328 -8.67 -10.31 -10.32
C HIS A 328 -7.29 -9.64 -10.41
N ALA A 329 -6.73 -9.20 -9.28
CA ALA A 329 -5.40 -8.61 -9.20
C ALA A 329 -4.82 -8.67 -7.78
N CYS A 330 -3.53 -8.37 -7.70
CA CYS A 330 -2.73 -8.41 -6.48
C CYS A 330 -2.20 -7.01 -6.13
N MET A 331 -2.41 -6.56 -4.88
CA MET A 331 -1.73 -5.38 -4.37
C MET A 331 -0.41 -5.76 -3.69
N VAL A 332 0.64 -5.02 -3.98
CA VAL A 332 1.96 -5.18 -3.35
C VAL A 332 2.42 -3.85 -2.75
N ALA A 333 3.06 -3.90 -1.58
CA ALA A 333 3.61 -2.70 -0.94
C ALA A 333 5.11 -2.84 -0.62
N ARG A 334 5.51 -3.78 0.26
CA ARG A 334 6.92 -3.96 0.66
C ARG A 334 7.89 -4.11 -0.53
N PRO A 335 7.59 -4.89 -1.59
CA PRO A 335 8.49 -5.02 -2.72
C PRO A 335 8.87 -3.68 -3.36
N TYR A 336 7.91 -2.81 -3.65
CA TYR A 336 8.23 -1.51 -4.25
C TYR A 336 8.84 -0.52 -3.25
N MET A 337 8.48 -0.61 -1.96
CA MET A 337 9.07 0.26 -0.93
C MET A 337 10.57 -0.02 -0.77
N PHE A 338 10.99 -1.28 -0.73
CA PHE A 338 12.41 -1.62 -0.71
C PHE A 338 13.13 -1.20 -1.99
N ALA A 339 12.51 -1.38 -3.15
CA ALA A 339 13.08 -0.95 -4.42
C ALA A 339 13.22 0.57 -4.52
N LEU A 340 12.24 1.33 -4.01
CA LEU A 340 12.31 2.78 -3.86
C LEU A 340 13.53 3.21 -3.03
N ALA A 341 13.76 2.55 -1.90
CA ALA A 341 14.91 2.84 -1.03
C ALA A 341 16.27 2.65 -1.74
N VAL A 342 16.35 1.65 -2.62
CA VAL A 342 17.59 1.30 -3.34
C VAL A 342 17.84 2.24 -4.52
N SER A 343 16.83 2.46 -5.37
CA SER A 343 17.03 3.09 -6.69
C SER A 343 15.93 4.07 -7.11
N GLY A 344 15.12 4.58 -6.19
CA GLY A 344 14.06 5.53 -6.52
C GLY A 344 13.06 4.96 -7.54
N SER A 345 12.61 5.80 -8.47
CA SER A 345 11.62 5.42 -9.49
C SER A 345 12.09 4.31 -10.43
N SER A 346 13.39 4.19 -10.71
CA SER A 346 13.90 3.07 -11.51
C SER A 346 13.75 1.73 -10.78
N GLY A 347 14.07 1.68 -9.49
CA GLY A 347 13.86 0.47 -8.69
C GLY A 347 12.38 0.06 -8.61
N VAL A 348 11.48 1.03 -8.48
CA VAL A 348 10.03 0.80 -8.49
C VAL A 348 9.56 0.20 -9.82
N ALA A 349 10.03 0.76 -10.96
CA ALA A 349 9.74 0.21 -12.29
C ALA A 349 10.32 -1.20 -12.46
N ASP A 350 11.56 -1.45 -12.00
CA ASP A 350 12.22 -2.75 -12.07
C ASP A 350 11.45 -3.83 -11.30
N VAL A 351 10.90 -3.52 -10.13
CA VAL A 351 10.07 -4.48 -9.36
C VAL A 351 8.80 -4.82 -10.11
N SER A 352 8.10 -3.84 -10.69
CA SER A 352 6.91 -4.10 -11.50
C SER A 352 7.23 -5.01 -12.69
N ALA A 353 8.24 -4.66 -13.47
CA ALA A 353 8.69 -5.44 -14.62
C ALA A 353 9.14 -6.86 -14.23
N ARG A 354 9.82 -7.00 -13.07
CA ARG A 354 10.23 -8.31 -12.55
C ARG A 354 9.03 -9.18 -12.19
N LEU A 355 8.04 -8.65 -11.45
CA LEU A 355 6.84 -9.41 -11.09
C LEU A 355 6.06 -9.84 -12.33
N GLN A 356 5.94 -8.97 -13.33
CA GLN A 356 5.32 -9.32 -14.63
C GLN A 356 6.11 -10.42 -15.37
N THR A 357 7.45 -10.31 -15.44
CA THR A 357 8.30 -11.31 -16.08
C THR A 357 8.23 -12.66 -15.35
N GLU A 358 8.21 -12.65 -14.02
CA GLU A 358 8.06 -13.86 -13.21
C GLU A 358 6.69 -14.50 -13.41
N LEU A 359 5.62 -13.69 -13.49
CA LEU A 359 4.28 -14.17 -13.81
C LEU A 359 4.22 -14.80 -15.21
N ALA A 360 4.73 -14.11 -16.23
CA ALA A 360 4.77 -14.65 -17.60
C ALA A 360 5.52 -15.98 -17.68
N ARG A 361 6.66 -16.08 -16.98
CA ARG A 361 7.42 -17.34 -16.88
C ARG A 361 6.62 -18.43 -16.16
N THR A 362 5.91 -18.08 -15.09
CA THR A 362 5.06 -19.02 -14.35
C THR A 362 3.94 -19.52 -15.23
N LEU A 363 3.26 -18.65 -15.96
CA LEU A 363 2.20 -19.01 -16.93
C LEU A 363 2.73 -19.94 -18.03
N ALA A 364 3.89 -19.64 -18.59
CA ALA A 364 4.52 -20.50 -19.59
C ALA A 364 4.81 -21.91 -19.05
N LEU A 365 5.39 -22.00 -17.84
CA LEU A 365 5.68 -23.28 -17.19
C LEU A 365 4.42 -24.04 -16.77
N LEU A 366 3.33 -23.34 -16.50
CA LEU A 366 2.03 -23.95 -16.21
C LEU A 366 1.31 -24.48 -17.46
N GLY A 367 1.65 -23.97 -18.66
CA GLY A 367 0.85 -24.22 -19.84
C GLY A 367 -0.44 -23.38 -19.85
N ALA A 368 -0.39 -22.17 -19.30
CA ALA A 368 -1.49 -21.20 -19.25
C ALA A 368 -1.13 -19.96 -20.10
N PRO A 369 -1.47 -19.87 -21.37
CA PRO A 369 -1.07 -18.74 -22.22
C PRO A 369 -1.65 -17.39 -21.79
N ARG A 370 -2.70 -17.33 -20.99
CA ARG A 370 -3.29 -16.09 -20.49
C ARG A 370 -3.52 -16.13 -18.99
N ALA A 371 -3.25 -15.02 -18.31
CA ALA A 371 -3.45 -14.88 -16.86
C ALA A 371 -4.92 -15.11 -16.44
N GLU A 372 -5.87 -14.66 -17.26
CA GLU A 372 -7.32 -14.81 -17.05
C GLU A 372 -7.83 -16.26 -17.11
N GLN A 373 -7.01 -17.21 -17.58
CA GLN A 373 -7.37 -18.63 -17.64
C GLN A 373 -7.13 -19.37 -16.32
N LEU A 374 -6.46 -18.73 -15.37
CA LEU A 374 -6.16 -19.37 -14.10
C LEU A 374 -7.43 -19.51 -13.25
N ASP A 375 -7.70 -20.74 -12.82
CA ASP A 375 -8.79 -21.12 -11.93
C ASP A 375 -8.33 -22.18 -10.93
N HIS A 376 -9.18 -22.66 -10.04
CA HIS A 376 -8.88 -23.66 -9.03
C HIS A 376 -8.27 -24.97 -9.59
N SER A 377 -8.54 -25.31 -10.86
CA SER A 377 -7.99 -26.53 -11.48
C SER A 377 -6.46 -26.49 -11.70
N TRP A 378 -5.84 -25.33 -11.54
CA TRP A 378 -4.39 -25.16 -11.59
C TRP A 378 -3.70 -25.32 -10.24
N LEU A 379 -4.47 -25.59 -9.19
CA LEU A 379 -3.96 -25.80 -7.84
C LEU A 379 -4.11 -27.26 -7.43
N SER A 380 -3.09 -27.78 -6.73
CA SER A 380 -3.22 -29.00 -5.94
C SER A 380 -3.62 -28.60 -4.52
N VAL A 381 -4.79 -29.02 -4.13
CA VAL A 381 -5.33 -28.85 -2.76
C VAL A 381 -4.83 -30.02 -1.89
#